data_93bdb1e0820b06aee79bb86a01bfc0b5
#
_entry.id   93bdb1e0820b06aee79bb86a01bfc0b5
#
_cell.length_a   1.000
_cell.length_b   1.000
_cell.length_c   1.000
_cell.angle_alpha   90.00
_cell.angle_beta   90.00
_cell.angle_gamma   90.00
#
_symmetry.space_group_name_H-M   'P 1'
#
loop_
_entity.id
_entity.type
_entity.pdbx_description
1 polymer ?
#
loop_
_entity_poly.entity_id
_entity_poly.type
_entity_poly.pdbx_seq_one_letter_code
_entity_poly.pdbx_strand_id
1 'polypeptide(L)'
;DPNLLVFPFYDENDVLTTIKYRKTNFVKGRDPSKEWFLKDLKPILFGMAQCTDFERLIITEGQIDSLSVSDCGFENAVSVPNGANAFLWITLCWEWLIKFKEVIVFGDFEKGKMTLIDEIQKRFPQKVKAVKAEDYLGEKDANAIYCKYGKQAIVHCIENAEIQRLKNVKDLAEVE
;
A
#
# COMPACT_ATOMS: atom_id res chain seq x y z
N ASP A 1 13.01 -6.08 22.65
CA ASP A 1 12.18 -7.29 22.66
C ASP A 1 12.39 -8.04 21.35
N PRO A 2 12.89 -9.29 21.34
CA PRO A 2 13.17 -10.06 20.12
C PRO A 2 11.90 -10.42 19.31
N ASN A 3 10.72 -10.23 19.92
CA ASN A 3 9.43 -10.50 19.28
C ASN A 3 8.76 -9.22 18.75
N LEU A 4 9.53 -8.16 18.53
CA LEU A 4 9.00 -6.88 18.09
C LEU A 4 9.66 -6.45 16.79
N LEU A 5 8.88 -6.29 15.74
CA LEU A 5 9.28 -5.57 14.53
C LEU A 5 9.04 -4.09 14.73
N VAL A 6 9.98 -3.29 14.27
CA VAL A 6 9.96 -1.83 14.37
C VAL A 6 10.02 -1.25 12.97
N PHE A 7 9.03 -0.45 12.61
CA PHE A 7 8.94 0.23 11.33
C PHE A 7 9.03 1.74 11.56
N PRO A 8 10.20 2.37 11.35
CA PRO A 8 10.32 3.83 11.38
C PRO A 8 9.77 4.42 10.09
N PHE A 9 9.00 5.50 10.21
CA PHE A 9 8.44 6.24 9.08
C PHE A 9 9.20 7.54 8.92
N TYR A 10 9.88 7.66 7.80
CA TYR A 10 10.58 8.87 7.39
C TYR A 10 9.81 9.56 6.27
N ASP A 11 9.74 10.88 6.31
CA ASP A 11 9.21 11.66 5.20
C ASP A 11 10.21 11.74 4.03
N GLU A 12 9.84 12.46 2.97
CA GLU A 12 10.66 12.64 1.77
C GLU A 12 11.98 13.42 2.00
N ASN A 13 12.17 13.97 3.20
CA ASN A 13 13.37 14.72 3.62
C ASN A 13 14.20 13.93 4.65
N ASP A 14 13.98 12.62 4.78
CA ASP A 14 14.62 11.77 5.79
C ASP A 14 14.33 12.17 7.25
N VAL A 15 13.22 12.89 7.51
CA VAL A 15 12.83 13.25 8.87
C VAL A 15 11.94 12.16 9.45
N LEU A 16 12.34 11.59 10.58
CA LEU A 16 11.55 10.60 11.31
C LEU A 16 10.25 11.23 11.82
N THR A 17 9.11 10.73 11.33
CA THR A 17 7.78 11.27 11.68
C THR A 17 7.03 10.38 12.66
N THR A 18 7.16 9.06 12.54
CA THR A 18 6.52 8.11 13.46
C THR A 18 7.23 6.77 13.47
N ILE A 19 6.88 5.93 14.44
CA ILE A 19 7.36 4.56 14.56
C ILE A 19 6.15 3.64 14.79
N LYS A 20 6.02 2.60 13.97
CA LYS A 20 5.06 1.53 14.16
C LYS A 20 5.75 0.30 14.73
N TYR A 21 5.11 -0.30 15.70
CA TYR A 21 5.56 -1.55 16.32
C TYR A 21 4.60 -2.67 15.98
N ARG A 22 5.13 -3.87 15.71
CA ARG A 22 4.35 -5.08 15.43
C ARG A 22 4.90 -6.27 16.18
N LYS A 23 4.06 -6.95 16.94
CA LYS A 23 4.40 -8.23 17.59
C LYS A 23 4.46 -9.36 16.57
N THR A 24 5.57 -10.11 16.55
CA THR A 24 5.73 -11.32 15.73
C THR A 24 5.03 -12.54 16.33
N ASN A 25 4.88 -12.55 17.66
CA ASN A 25 4.27 -13.64 18.44
C ASN A 25 2.88 -13.27 18.99
N PHE A 26 2.14 -12.38 18.30
CA PHE A 26 0.81 -11.96 18.73
C PHE A 26 -0.17 -13.13 18.79
N VAL A 27 -0.90 -13.21 19.90
CA VAL A 27 -1.98 -14.18 20.12
C VAL A 27 -3.29 -13.44 20.35
N LYS A 28 -4.24 -13.61 19.42
CA LYS A 28 -5.58 -13.00 19.51
C LYS A 28 -6.30 -13.47 20.78
N GLY A 29 -6.85 -12.54 21.54
CA GLY A 29 -7.53 -12.79 22.81
C GLY A 29 -6.63 -12.79 24.04
N ARG A 30 -5.30 -12.91 23.90
CA ARG A 30 -4.31 -12.77 24.98
C ARG A 30 -3.66 -11.40 24.98
N ASP A 31 -3.22 -10.94 23.78
CA ASP A 31 -2.49 -9.70 23.65
C ASP A 31 -3.45 -8.55 23.31
N PRO A 32 -3.29 -7.36 23.89
CA PRO A 32 -4.21 -6.23 23.70
C PRO A 32 -4.17 -5.66 22.30
N SER A 33 -3.01 -5.71 21.64
CA SER A 33 -2.83 -5.23 20.27
C SER A 33 -1.73 -5.99 19.55
N LYS A 34 -1.92 -6.22 18.24
CA LYS A 34 -0.91 -6.77 17.34
C LYS A 34 0.07 -5.70 16.92
N GLU A 35 -0.43 -4.48 16.70
CA GLU A 35 0.32 -3.34 16.17
C GLU A 35 -0.08 -2.06 16.89
N TRP A 36 0.85 -1.14 17.05
CA TRP A 36 0.61 0.20 17.59
C TRP A 36 1.64 1.20 17.09
N PHE A 37 1.28 2.47 17.14
CA PHE A 37 2.18 3.59 16.84
C PHE A 37 2.72 4.23 18.10
N LEU A 38 3.88 4.86 17.98
CA LEU A 38 4.31 5.86 18.95
C LEU A 38 3.32 7.03 18.89
N LYS A 39 2.86 7.49 20.10
CA LYS A 39 1.82 8.52 20.21
C LYS A 39 2.28 9.87 19.64
N ASP A 40 1.31 10.69 19.27
CA ASP A 40 1.45 12.11 18.90
C ASP A 40 2.23 12.42 17.62
N LEU A 41 2.37 11.45 16.72
CA LEU A 41 3.06 11.62 15.46
C LEU A 41 2.11 11.54 14.24
N LYS A 42 2.44 12.25 13.16
CA LYS A 42 1.62 12.29 11.94
C LYS A 42 1.73 10.98 11.16
N PRO A 43 0.61 10.31 10.85
CA PRO A 43 0.64 9.10 10.02
C PRO A 43 0.87 9.48 8.56
N ILE A 44 2.07 9.23 8.06
CA ILE A 44 2.43 9.32 6.65
C ILE A 44 2.58 7.92 6.04
N LEU A 45 2.93 7.81 4.75
CA LEU A 45 3.26 6.53 4.14
C LEU A 45 4.61 6.00 4.66
N PHE A 46 4.69 4.68 4.87
CA PHE A 46 5.96 4.01 5.14
C PHE A 46 6.75 3.87 3.84
N GLY A 47 8.03 4.17 3.85
CA GLY A 47 8.91 4.02 2.69
C GLY A 47 9.07 5.27 1.82
N MET A 48 8.54 6.43 2.21
CA MET A 48 8.64 7.67 1.40
C MET A 48 10.09 8.09 1.12
N ALA A 49 10.97 8.01 2.12
CA ALA A 49 12.38 8.39 1.98
C ALA A 49 13.18 7.49 1.03
N GLN A 50 12.67 6.31 0.70
CA GLN A 50 13.33 5.36 -0.21
C GLN A 50 12.99 5.62 -1.68
N CYS A 51 11.99 6.46 -1.96
CA CYS A 51 11.58 6.74 -3.32
C CYS A 51 12.62 7.60 -4.05
N THR A 52 13.05 7.15 -5.20
CA THR A 52 14.19 7.72 -5.95
C THR A 52 13.75 8.63 -7.10
N ASP A 53 12.52 8.46 -7.60
CA ASP A 53 11.93 9.23 -8.68
C ASP A 53 10.42 9.41 -8.50
N PHE A 54 9.76 10.03 -9.47
CA PHE A 54 8.31 10.26 -9.47
C PHE A 54 7.61 9.62 -10.68
N GLU A 55 8.19 8.54 -11.24
CA GLU A 55 7.58 7.85 -12.38
C GLU A 55 6.40 6.98 -11.94
N ARG A 56 6.65 5.99 -11.09
CA ARG A 56 5.65 5.01 -10.66
C ARG A 56 5.73 4.80 -9.15
N LEU A 57 4.62 4.92 -8.46
CA LEU A 57 4.47 4.61 -7.04
C LEU A 57 3.64 3.35 -6.86
N ILE A 58 4.11 2.41 -6.05
CA ILE A 58 3.34 1.23 -5.64
C ILE A 58 2.90 1.42 -4.18
N ILE A 59 1.58 1.39 -3.93
CA ILE A 59 1.01 1.53 -2.59
C ILE A 59 0.45 0.18 -2.15
N THR A 60 1.01 -0.37 -1.07
CA THR A 60 0.54 -1.61 -0.42
C THR A 60 -0.21 -1.31 0.87
N GLU A 61 -0.89 -2.32 1.43
CA GLU A 61 -1.58 -2.16 2.71
C GLU A 61 -0.66 -2.38 3.91
N GLY A 62 0.22 -3.37 3.87
CA GLY A 62 1.14 -3.70 4.95
C GLY A 62 2.60 -3.30 4.66
N GLN A 63 3.37 -3.02 5.74
CA GLN A 63 4.78 -2.67 5.63
C GLN A 63 5.62 -3.83 5.06
N ILE A 64 5.28 -5.07 5.42
CA ILE A 64 5.96 -6.26 4.89
C ILE A 64 5.71 -6.41 3.38
N ASP A 65 4.50 -6.06 2.92
CA ASP A 65 4.16 -6.10 1.50
C ASP A 65 5.00 -5.11 0.70
N SER A 66 5.15 -3.87 1.17
CA SER A 66 5.99 -2.88 0.49
C SER A 66 7.46 -3.30 0.45
N LEU A 67 7.98 -3.92 1.52
CA LEU A 67 9.33 -4.47 1.54
C LEU A 67 9.49 -5.63 0.53
N SER A 68 8.49 -6.50 0.42
CA SER A 68 8.49 -7.60 -0.57
C SER A 68 8.48 -7.08 -2.01
N VAL A 69 7.72 -6.02 -2.27
CA VAL A 69 7.68 -5.34 -3.57
C VAL A 69 9.02 -4.65 -3.86
N SER A 70 9.59 -3.96 -2.88
CA SER A 70 10.90 -3.28 -3.01
C SER A 70 12.03 -4.28 -3.30
N ASP A 71 12.01 -5.45 -2.66
CA ASP A 71 13.00 -6.52 -2.92
C ASP A 71 12.91 -7.10 -4.35
N CYS A 72 11.81 -6.83 -5.06
CA CYS A 72 11.63 -7.20 -6.47
C CYS A 72 12.17 -6.13 -7.45
N GLY A 73 12.78 -5.04 -6.96
CA GLY A 73 13.36 -3.99 -7.77
C GLY A 73 12.46 -2.76 -7.98
N PHE A 74 11.35 -2.67 -7.25
CA PHE A 74 10.47 -1.50 -7.28
C PHE A 74 10.76 -0.61 -6.06
N GLU A 75 11.76 0.26 -6.17
CA GLU A 75 12.22 1.12 -5.06
C GLU A 75 11.12 2.06 -4.54
N ASN A 76 10.24 2.53 -5.42
CA ASN A 76 9.11 3.38 -5.06
C ASN A 76 7.92 2.56 -4.52
N ALA A 77 8.17 1.65 -3.60
CA ALA A 77 7.16 0.85 -2.92
C ALA A 77 6.92 1.38 -1.50
N VAL A 78 5.69 1.79 -1.23
CA VAL A 78 5.27 2.36 0.05
C VAL A 78 4.09 1.59 0.62
N SER A 79 3.81 1.72 1.91
CA SER A 79 2.59 1.19 2.49
C SER A 79 1.82 2.22 3.30
N VAL A 80 0.50 2.00 3.39
CA VAL A 80 -0.35 2.83 4.23
C VAL A 80 -0.04 2.60 5.72
N PRO A 81 -0.19 3.62 6.59
CA PRO A 81 0.15 3.47 8.00
C PRO A 81 -0.82 2.55 8.75
N ASN A 82 -2.13 2.61 8.48
CA ASN A 82 -3.19 2.02 9.30
C ASN A 82 -4.17 1.12 8.52
N GLY A 83 -3.71 0.44 7.46
CA GLY A 83 -4.57 -0.38 6.62
C GLY A 83 -5.63 0.44 5.87
N ALA A 84 -6.66 -0.24 5.33
CA ALA A 84 -7.65 0.35 4.42
C ALA A 84 -8.77 1.16 5.11
N ASN A 85 -8.62 1.59 6.36
CA ASN A 85 -9.68 2.27 7.13
C ASN A 85 -9.35 3.70 7.57
N ALA A 86 -8.11 4.17 7.37
CA ALA A 86 -7.68 5.50 7.79
C ALA A 86 -6.89 6.19 6.67
N PHE A 87 -7.41 7.31 6.17
CA PHE A 87 -6.92 7.97 4.94
C PHE A 87 -6.35 9.37 5.17
N LEU A 88 -6.11 9.77 6.42
CA LEU A 88 -5.48 11.06 6.74
C LEU A 88 -4.12 11.23 6.06
N TRP A 89 -3.39 10.12 5.85
CA TRP A 89 -2.11 10.11 5.15
C TRP A 89 -2.19 10.69 3.72
N ILE A 90 -3.34 10.55 3.03
CA ILE A 90 -3.51 11.14 1.67
C ILE A 90 -3.39 12.65 1.74
N THR A 91 -4.04 13.28 2.72
CA THR A 91 -3.94 14.74 2.91
C THR A 91 -2.53 15.17 3.33
N LEU A 92 -1.91 14.41 4.23
CA LEU A 92 -0.58 14.72 4.74
C LEU A 92 0.53 14.55 3.68
N CYS A 93 0.36 13.59 2.77
CA CYS A 93 1.33 13.29 1.71
C CYS A 93 0.91 13.88 0.34
N TRP A 94 -0.14 14.72 0.27
CA TRP A 94 -0.74 15.15 -0.99
C TRP A 94 0.26 15.76 -1.97
N GLU A 95 1.03 16.75 -1.55
CA GLU A 95 2.01 17.46 -2.38
C GLU A 95 3.11 16.53 -2.91
N TRP A 96 3.40 15.46 -2.20
CA TRP A 96 4.34 14.43 -2.62
C TRP A 96 3.69 13.44 -3.57
N LEU A 97 2.47 12.98 -3.28
CA LEU A 97 1.73 12.01 -4.08
C LEU A 97 1.44 12.50 -5.50
N ILE A 98 1.06 13.78 -5.65
CA ILE A 98 0.71 14.34 -6.96
C ILE A 98 1.90 14.45 -7.93
N LYS A 99 3.13 14.31 -7.44
CA LYS A 99 4.33 14.33 -8.28
C LYS A 99 4.47 13.07 -9.13
N PHE A 100 3.92 11.93 -8.67
CA PHE A 100 4.03 10.65 -9.39
C PHE A 100 3.17 10.65 -10.65
N LYS A 101 3.75 10.15 -11.76
CA LYS A 101 3.05 10.00 -13.04
C LYS A 101 2.05 8.86 -13.01
N GLU A 102 2.36 7.79 -12.29
CA GLU A 102 1.52 6.61 -12.15
C GLU A 102 1.48 6.15 -10.69
N VAL A 103 0.30 5.76 -10.24
CA VAL A 103 0.09 5.14 -8.93
C VAL A 103 -0.55 3.78 -9.13
N ILE A 104 0.04 2.74 -8.56
CA ILE A 104 -0.47 1.37 -8.56
C ILE A 104 -0.81 0.98 -7.13
N VAL A 105 -2.02 0.48 -6.90
CA VAL A 105 -2.44 -0.05 -5.61
C VAL A 105 -2.31 -1.57 -5.63
N PHE A 106 -1.55 -2.09 -4.69
CA PHE A 106 -1.38 -3.52 -4.41
C PHE A 106 -1.81 -3.79 -2.97
N GLY A 107 -3.10 -3.59 -2.71
CA GLY A 107 -3.71 -3.79 -1.39
C GLY A 107 -4.06 -5.25 -1.11
N ASP A 108 -4.57 -5.51 0.08
CA ASP A 108 -5.09 -6.84 0.44
C ASP A 108 -6.33 -7.16 -0.40
N PHE A 109 -6.35 -8.35 -0.99
CA PHE A 109 -7.46 -8.87 -1.78
C PHE A 109 -8.23 -9.92 -0.96
N GLU A 110 -9.33 -9.50 -0.36
CA GLU A 110 -10.14 -10.36 0.49
C GLU A 110 -11.61 -10.37 0.04
N LYS A 111 -12.23 -11.56 0.07
CA LYS A 111 -13.66 -11.74 -0.30
C LYS A 111 -14.02 -11.15 -1.67
N GLY A 112 -13.11 -11.29 -2.64
CA GLY A 112 -13.32 -10.83 -4.01
C GLY A 112 -13.19 -9.33 -4.23
N LYS A 113 -12.60 -8.58 -3.31
CA LYS A 113 -12.38 -7.13 -3.44
C LYS A 113 -11.10 -6.65 -2.78
N MET A 114 -10.60 -5.52 -3.26
CA MET A 114 -9.52 -4.73 -2.67
C MET A 114 -10.12 -3.43 -2.11
N THR A 115 -10.29 -3.34 -0.80
CA THR A 115 -10.92 -2.17 -0.15
C THR A 115 -10.07 -0.91 -0.31
N LEU A 116 -8.74 -1.05 -0.30
CA LEU A 116 -7.81 0.08 -0.38
C LEU A 116 -7.98 0.88 -1.68
N ILE A 117 -8.15 0.19 -2.83
CA ILE A 117 -8.32 0.88 -4.13
C ILE A 117 -9.62 1.67 -4.18
N ASP A 118 -10.72 1.13 -3.68
CA ASP A 118 -12.03 1.80 -3.67
C ASP A 118 -11.98 3.14 -2.93
N GLU A 119 -11.18 3.23 -1.87
CA GLU A 119 -11.02 4.44 -1.06
C GLU A 119 -9.99 5.42 -1.65
N ILE A 120 -8.90 4.93 -2.22
CA ILE A 120 -7.91 5.79 -2.88
C ILE A 120 -8.51 6.44 -4.13
N GLN A 121 -9.25 5.71 -4.95
CA GLN A 121 -9.87 6.24 -6.17
C GLN A 121 -10.84 7.40 -5.92
N LYS A 122 -11.58 7.38 -4.82
CA LYS A 122 -12.48 8.49 -4.44
C LYS A 122 -11.74 9.81 -4.23
N ARG A 123 -10.46 9.76 -3.89
CA ARG A 123 -9.63 10.90 -3.51
C ARG A 123 -8.57 11.23 -4.54
N PHE A 124 -8.21 10.25 -5.38
CA PHE A 124 -7.12 10.35 -6.34
C PHE A 124 -7.51 9.68 -7.68
N PRO A 125 -8.53 10.21 -8.40
CA PRO A 125 -9.20 9.48 -9.48
C PRO A 125 -8.39 9.34 -10.78
N GLN A 126 -7.39 10.20 -11.02
CA GLN A 126 -6.88 10.40 -12.39
C GLN A 126 -5.77 9.44 -12.83
N LYS A 127 -5.09 8.71 -11.93
CA LYS A 127 -3.85 7.97 -12.28
C LYS A 127 -3.68 6.67 -11.48
N VAL A 128 -4.77 6.09 -10.99
CA VAL A 128 -4.68 4.93 -10.11
C VAL A 128 -4.98 3.67 -10.87
N LYS A 129 -4.00 2.78 -10.91
CA LYS A 129 -4.14 1.39 -11.34
C LYS A 129 -4.24 0.48 -10.12
N ALA A 130 -4.75 -0.71 -10.30
CA ALA A 130 -4.71 -1.76 -9.28
C ALA A 130 -4.21 -3.07 -9.89
N VAL A 131 -3.59 -3.89 -9.07
CA VAL A 131 -3.27 -5.28 -9.41
C VAL A 131 -4.58 -6.02 -9.63
N LYS A 132 -4.63 -6.84 -10.67
CA LYS A 132 -5.83 -7.60 -11.06
C LYS A 132 -6.12 -8.73 -10.06
N ALA A 133 -7.39 -9.05 -9.89
CA ALA A 133 -7.83 -10.12 -9.01
C ALA A 133 -7.20 -11.49 -9.35
N GLU A 134 -7.09 -11.81 -10.65
CA GLU A 134 -6.49 -13.05 -11.14
C GLU A 134 -4.99 -13.17 -10.84
N ASP A 135 -4.28 -12.03 -10.78
CA ASP A 135 -2.83 -12.01 -10.54
C ASP A 135 -2.46 -12.27 -9.08
N TYR A 136 -3.44 -12.26 -8.16
CA TYR A 136 -3.21 -12.67 -6.78
C TYR A 136 -3.00 -14.18 -6.62
N LEU A 137 -3.34 -15.00 -7.63
CA LEU A 137 -3.09 -16.46 -7.66
C LEU A 137 -3.67 -17.21 -6.45
N GLY A 138 -4.75 -16.68 -5.87
CA GLY A 138 -5.39 -17.20 -4.67
C GLY A 138 -4.78 -16.75 -3.34
N GLU A 139 -3.73 -15.93 -3.38
CA GLU A 139 -3.14 -15.30 -2.20
C GLU A 139 -3.87 -13.98 -1.88
N LYS A 140 -3.65 -13.46 -0.68
CA LYS A 140 -4.37 -12.25 -0.24
C LYS A 140 -3.58 -10.95 -0.38
N ASP A 141 -2.24 -11.02 -0.35
CA ASP A 141 -1.36 -9.86 -0.30
C ASP A 141 -0.05 -10.10 -1.07
N ALA A 142 0.73 -9.03 -1.28
CA ALA A 142 1.97 -9.08 -2.03
C ALA A 142 3.02 -9.98 -1.37
N ASN A 143 3.12 -9.95 -0.03
CA ASN A 143 4.08 -10.80 0.67
C ASN A 143 3.75 -12.29 0.52
N ALA A 144 2.47 -12.67 0.57
CA ALA A 144 2.06 -14.06 0.36
C ALA A 144 2.40 -14.54 -1.06
N ILE A 145 2.16 -13.70 -2.08
CA ILE A 145 2.56 -13.98 -3.47
C ILE A 145 4.08 -14.12 -3.57
N TYR A 146 4.82 -13.17 -3.01
CA TYR A 146 6.29 -13.19 -3.02
C TYR A 146 6.85 -14.47 -2.39
N CYS A 147 6.38 -14.84 -1.20
CA CYS A 147 6.86 -16.03 -0.49
C CYS A 147 6.57 -17.34 -1.24
N LYS A 148 5.44 -17.42 -1.95
CA LYS A 148 5.00 -18.65 -2.61
C LYS A 148 5.47 -18.77 -4.06
N TYR A 149 5.47 -17.67 -4.80
CA TYR A 149 5.72 -17.65 -6.24
C TYR A 149 6.98 -16.88 -6.65
N GLY A 150 7.59 -16.15 -5.70
CA GLY A 150 8.85 -15.42 -5.92
C GLY A 150 8.70 -14.09 -6.65
N LYS A 151 9.86 -13.48 -6.95
CA LYS A 151 9.96 -12.12 -7.50
C LYS A 151 9.22 -11.93 -8.82
N GLN A 152 9.28 -12.91 -9.72
CA GLN A 152 8.67 -12.79 -11.06
C GLN A 152 7.15 -12.64 -11.01
N ALA A 153 6.49 -13.24 -10.00
CA ALA A 153 5.05 -13.08 -9.82
C ALA A 153 4.70 -11.64 -9.39
N ILE A 154 5.49 -11.03 -8.52
CA ILE A 154 5.31 -9.63 -8.12
C ILE A 154 5.52 -8.70 -9.32
N VAL A 155 6.57 -8.92 -10.11
CA VAL A 155 6.81 -8.15 -11.35
C VAL A 155 5.61 -8.26 -12.29
N HIS A 156 5.10 -9.48 -12.50
CA HIS A 156 3.91 -9.72 -13.32
C HIS A 156 2.69 -8.93 -12.81
N CYS A 157 2.38 -8.99 -11.52
CA CYS A 157 1.28 -8.26 -10.91
C CYS A 157 1.34 -6.75 -11.20
N ILE A 158 2.53 -6.17 -11.04
CA ILE A 158 2.73 -4.72 -11.17
C ILE A 158 2.69 -4.28 -12.63
N GLU A 159 3.37 -5.01 -13.53
CA GLU A 159 3.40 -4.67 -14.96
C GLU A 159 2.04 -4.87 -15.66
N ASN A 160 1.19 -5.76 -15.14
CA ASN A 160 -0.16 -6.00 -15.66
C ASN A 160 -1.27 -5.22 -14.92
N ALA A 161 -0.91 -4.34 -13.98
CA ALA A 161 -1.88 -3.53 -13.25
C ALA A 161 -2.70 -2.64 -14.20
N GLU A 162 -4.02 -2.57 -13.97
CA GLU A 162 -4.96 -1.86 -14.83
C GLU A 162 -5.69 -0.74 -14.11
N ILE A 163 -6.11 0.27 -14.88
CA ILE A 163 -6.95 1.35 -14.36
C ILE A 163 -8.30 0.73 -13.93
N GLN A 164 -8.61 0.87 -12.65
CA GLN A 164 -9.91 0.50 -12.14
C GLN A 164 -10.92 1.62 -12.46
N ARG A 165 -11.95 1.32 -13.25
CA ARG A 165 -13.05 2.26 -13.47
C ARG A 165 -13.90 2.35 -12.21
N LEU A 166 -14.26 3.56 -11.80
CA LEU A 166 -15.23 3.76 -10.72
C LEU A 166 -16.53 3.05 -11.12
N LYS A 167 -16.98 2.09 -10.32
CA LYS A 167 -18.17 1.25 -10.60
C LYS A 167 -19.48 2.02 -10.79
N ASN A 168 -19.50 3.34 -10.57
CA ASN A 168 -20.71 4.17 -10.59
C ASN A 168 -20.60 5.41 -11.52
N VAL A 169 -19.55 5.54 -12.31
CA VAL A 169 -19.51 6.56 -13.37
C VAL A 169 -20.14 5.93 -14.61
N LYS A 170 -21.42 6.21 -14.86
CA LYS A 170 -22.02 5.97 -16.19
C LYS A 170 -21.23 6.81 -17.18
N ASP A 171 -20.71 6.20 -18.22
CA ASP A 171 -20.13 6.92 -19.34
C ASP A 171 -21.21 7.89 -19.85
N LEU A 172 -20.85 9.17 -20.04
CA LEU A 172 -21.75 10.17 -20.60
C LEU A 172 -22.26 9.76 -22.00
N ALA A 173 -21.62 8.78 -22.65
CA ALA A 173 -22.06 8.18 -23.91
C ALA A 173 -23.25 7.21 -23.78
N GLU A 174 -23.65 6.82 -22.55
CA GLU A 174 -24.83 5.96 -22.32
C GLU A 174 -26.09 6.76 -21.93
N VAL A 175 -26.06 8.09 -22.03
CA VAL A 175 -27.18 9.00 -21.68
C VAL A 175 -27.71 9.71 -22.94
N GLU A 176 -27.81 9.01 -24.07
CA GLU A 176 -28.66 9.43 -25.21
C GLU A 176 -29.90 8.55 -25.30
#